data_45531349a9c89612b47d5cb5a665e55d
#
_entry.id   45531349a9c89612b47d5cb5a665e55d
#
_cell.length_a   1.000
_cell.length_b   1.000
_cell.length_c   1.000
_cell.angle_alpha   90.00
_cell.angle_beta   90.00
_cell.angle_gamma   90.00
#
_symmetry.space_group_name_H-M   'P 1'
#
loop_
_entity.id
_entity.type
_entity.pdbx_description
1 polymer ?
#
loop_
_entity_poly.entity_id
_entity_poly.type
_entity_poly.pdbx_seq_one_letter_code
_entity_poly.pdbx_strand_id
1 'polypeptide(L)'
;MSQLLHTKGLRKSFGAVTAADDVSITITSNERVSLIGSNGAGKTTFANMVTGYLKPDAGSIEFLGKDISKLSPREVTKQGIARSFQIPQVFLQLSVLDNMLVAIACSQSELSFTRSSHRAEAIDRAPRLLERFALHAYCDRKVVEMPGGMRKLLDIAMALTATPKLLLLDEPTSGVSVDEKFPMMDTVSAALESEGVSVLFVEHDMEIVQRYSKRVIAFYSGRVIADASPADVLADEQVQLYVTGRRK
;
A
#
# COMPACT_ATOMS: atom_id res chain seq x y z
N MET A 1 1.23 -20.55 7.25
CA MET A 1 1.40 -19.08 7.15
C MET A 1 0.55 -18.46 8.23
N SER A 2 1.06 -17.47 8.98
CA SER A 2 0.28 -16.83 10.06
C SER A 2 -0.64 -15.77 9.46
N GLN A 3 -1.86 -15.67 10.02
CA GLN A 3 -2.81 -14.61 9.67
C GLN A 3 -2.24 -13.25 10.07
N LEU A 4 -2.16 -12.32 9.12
CA LEU A 4 -1.64 -10.97 9.33
C LEU A 4 -2.77 -9.95 9.48
N LEU A 5 -3.68 -9.90 8.52
CA LEU A 5 -4.87 -9.07 8.51
C LEU A 5 -6.11 -9.94 8.33
N HIS A 6 -7.14 -9.68 9.11
CA HIS A 6 -8.45 -10.31 8.95
C HIS A 6 -9.56 -9.26 9.06
N THR A 7 -10.41 -9.22 8.06
CA THR A 7 -11.63 -8.40 8.10
C THR A 7 -12.85 -9.30 8.09
N LYS A 8 -13.86 -8.97 8.89
CA LYS A 8 -15.07 -9.76 9.02
C LYS A 8 -16.30 -8.89 8.88
N GLY A 9 -17.08 -9.14 7.85
CA GLY A 9 -18.38 -8.51 7.63
C GLY A 9 -18.34 -7.00 7.55
N LEU A 10 -17.28 -6.41 6.94
CA LEU A 10 -17.15 -4.96 6.88
C LEU A 10 -18.28 -4.35 6.07
N ARG A 11 -18.93 -3.34 6.65
CA ARG A 11 -19.94 -2.52 5.98
C ARG A 11 -19.59 -1.05 6.07
N LYS A 12 -19.86 -0.33 4.98
CA LYS A 12 -19.72 1.12 4.92
C LYS A 12 -20.65 1.72 3.89
N SER A 13 -21.44 2.71 4.32
CA SER A 13 -22.35 3.43 3.46
C SER A 13 -22.10 4.94 3.52
N PHE A 14 -22.34 5.63 2.42
CA PHE A 14 -22.29 7.07 2.30
C PHE A 14 -23.66 7.54 1.75
N GLY A 15 -24.56 7.91 2.64
CA GLY A 15 -25.95 8.17 2.28
C GLY A 15 -26.60 6.92 1.66
N ALA A 16 -27.08 7.03 0.44
CA ALA A 16 -27.71 5.92 -0.30
C ALA A 16 -26.71 4.94 -0.96
N VAL A 17 -25.42 5.26 -0.96
CA VAL A 17 -24.40 4.44 -1.63
C VAL A 17 -23.73 3.52 -0.63
N THR A 18 -23.85 2.19 -0.83
CA THR A 18 -23.12 1.18 -0.07
C THR A 18 -21.77 0.91 -0.73
N ALA A 19 -20.69 1.37 -0.09
CA ALA A 19 -19.34 1.27 -0.62
C ALA A 19 -18.58 0.02 -0.12
N ALA A 20 -19.04 -0.61 0.95
CA ALA A 20 -18.63 -1.93 1.39
C ALA A 20 -19.85 -2.67 1.96
N ASP A 21 -20.09 -3.89 1.51
CA ASP A 21 -21.23 -4.73 1.91
C ASP A 21 -20.75 -6.15 2.17
N ASP A 22 -20.62 -6.48 3.46
CA ASP A 22 -20.21 -7.79 3.97
C ASP A 22 -18.81 -8.24 3.50
N VAL A 23 -17.84 -7.29 3.48
CA VAL A 23 -16.48 -7.58 3.01
C VAL A 23 -15.68 -8.32 4.09
N SER A 24 -15.30 -9.56 3.78
CA SER A 24 -14.48 -10.42 4.63
C SER A 24 -13.26 -10.91 3.86
N ILE A 25 -12.06 -10.49 4.29
CA ILE A 25 -10.78 -10.76 3.61
C ILE A 25 -9.76 -11.15 4.67
N THR A 26 -8.96 -12.17 4.37
CA THR A 26 -7.79 -12.55 5.18
C THR A 26 -6.54 -12.37 4.37
N ILE A 27 -5.52 -11.70 4.91
CA ILE A 27 -4.17 -11.61 4.33
C ILE A 27 -3.20 -12.32 5.28
N THR A 28 -2.32 -13.14 4.72
CA THR A 28 -1.29 -13.87 5.46
C THR A 28 0.07 -13.18 5.37
N SER A 29 0.99 -13.55 6.26
CA SER A 29 2.36 -13.00 6.23
C SER A 29 3.08 -13.35 4.93
N ASN A 30 3.85 -12.40 4.40
CA ASN A 30 4.63 -12.49 3.15
C ASN A 30 3.75 -12.67 1.89
N GLU A 31 2.47 -12.31 1.97
CA GLU A 31 1.55 -12.39 0.85
C GLU A 31 1.59 -11.11 0.00
N ARG A 32 1.43 -11.26 -1.31
CA ARG A 32 1.29 -10.18 -2.28
C ARG A 32 -0.09 -10.29 -2.90
N VAL A 33 -0.98 -9.40 -2.50
CA VAL A 33 -2.40 -9.40 -2.89
C VAL A 33 -2.70 -8.15 -3.69
N SER A 34 -3.44 -8.27 -4.79
CA SER A 34 -4.00 -7.12 -5.50
C SER A 34 -5.51 -7.03 -5.30
N LEU A 35 -5.99 -5.82 -5.04
CA LEU A 35 -7.40 -5.46 -5.13
C LEU A 35 -7.66 -4.87 -6.50
N ILE A 36 -8.54 -5.49 -7.28
CA ILE A 36 -8.98 -4.98 -8.57
C ILE A 36 -10.48 -4.64 -8.54
N GLY A 37 -10.94 -3.87 -9.50
CA GLY A 37 -12.35 -3.48 -9.63
C GLY A 37 -12.49 -2.17 -10.37
N SER A 38 -13.66 -1.90 -10.90
CA SER A 38 -13.99 -0.63 -11.55
C SER A 38 -13.94 0.56 -10.56
N ASN A 39 -13.95 1.77 -11.09
CA ASN A 39 -14.06 2.98 -10.25
C ASN A 39 -15.38 2.94 -9.47
N GLY A 40 -15.31 3.26 -8.17
CA GLY A 40 -16.46 3.16 -7.28
C GLY A 40 -16.76 1.75 -6.75
N ALA A 41 -15.99 0.72 -7.11
CA ALA A 41 -16.24 -0.65 -6.65
C ALA A 41 -16.05 -0.88 -5.14
N GLY A 42 -15.44 0.06 -4.40
CA GLY A 42 -15.23 -0.03 -2.95
C GLY A 42 -13.77 -0.23 -2.52
N LYS A 43 -12.82 -0.39 -3.47
CA LYS A 43 -11.39 -0.62 -3.18
C LYS A 43 -10.77 0.43 -2.25
N THR A 44 -10.91 1.70 -2.60
CA THR A 44 -10.39 2.83 -1.80
C THR A 44 -11.09 2.92 -0.45
N THR A 45 -12.39 2.59 -0.38
CA THR A 45 -13.13 2.52 0.89
C THR A 45 -12.55 1.43 1.79
N PHE A 46 -12.30 0.24 1.25
CA PHE A 46 -11.65 -0.85 1.97
C PHE A 46 -10.23 -0.45 2.45
N ALA A 47 -9.41 0.10 1.55
CA ALA A 47 -8.07 0.60 1.88
C ALA A 47 -8.10 1.65 3.01
N ASN A 48 -9.05 2.60 2.95
CA ASN A 48 -9.24 3.61 3.98
C ASN A 48 -9.68 3.02 5.33
N MET A 49 -10.52 1.98 5.33
CA MET A 49 -10.91 1.29 6.57
C MET A 49 -9.73 0.55 7.20
N VAL A 50 -8.97 -0.21 6.42
CA VAL A 50 -7.80 -0.96 6.89
C VAL A 50 -6.71 -0.04 7.44
N THR A 51 -6.56 1.15 6.87
CA THR A 51 -5.54 2.13 7.29
C THR A 51 -6.04 3.17 8.30
N GLY A 52 -7.28 3.03 8.81
CA GLY A 52 -7.84 3.85 9.88
C GLY A 52 -8.33 5.24 9.46
N TYR A 53 -8.24 5.59 8.17
CA TYR A 53 -8.77 6.86 7.63
C TYR A 53 -10.30 6.88 7.58
N LEU A 54 -10.93 5.72 7.60
CA LEU A 54 -12.37 5.55 7.62
C LEU A 54 -12.74 4.49 8.66
N LYS A 55 -13.81 4.71 9.41
CA LYS A 55 -14.34 3.70 10.32
C LYS A 55 -15.43 2.91 9.62
N PRO A 56 -15.44 1.57 9.74
CA PRO A 56 -16.56 0.75 9.28
C PRO A 56 -17.84 1.08 10.07
N ASP A 57 -18.99 0.96 9.43
CA ASP A 57 -20.30 1.10 10.08
C ASP A 57 -20.67 -0.21 10.81
N ALA A 58 -20.17 -1.35 10.32
CA ALA A 58 -20.29 -2.67 10.95
C ALA A 58 -19.12 -3.57 10.55
N GLY A 59 -18.95 -4.67 11.29
CA GLY A 59 -17.84 -5.61 11.12
C GLY A 59 -16.60 -5.25 11.93
N SER A 60 -15.52 -6.00 11.76
CA SER A 60 -14.26 -5.82 12.49
C SER A 60 -13.05 -5.96 11.58
N ILE A 61 -11.95 -5.33 12.00
CA ILE A 61 -10.63 -5.42 11.35
C ILE A 61 -9.63 -5.84 12.42
N GLU A 62 -9.05 -7.02 12.24
CA GLU A 62 -8.02 -7.54 13.12
C GLU A 62 -6.67 -7.53 12.40
N PHE A 63 -5.63 -7.04 13.06
CA PHE A 63 -4.25 -7.05 12.58
C PHE A 63 -3.35 -7.66 13.65
N LEU A 64 -2.64 -8.75 13.30
CA LEU A 64 -1.84 -9.53 14.24
C LEU A 64 -2.64 -9.96 15.49
N GLY A 65 -3.93 -10.31 15.32
CA GLY A 65 -4.83 -10.72 16.38
C GLY A 65 -5.36 -9.58 17.27
N LYS A 66 -5.09 -8.31 16.92
CA LYS A 66 -5.61 -7.13 17.63
C LYS A 66 -6.66 -6.43 16.81
N ASP A 67 -7.77 -6.06 17.42
CA ASP A 67 -8.80 -5.22 16.79
C ASP A 67 -8.26 -3.79 16.57
N ILE A 68 -8.24 -3.38 15.30
CA ILE A 68 -7.81 -2.05 14.87
C ILE A 68 -8.96 -1.21 14.28
N SER A 69 -10.20 -1.70 14.32
CA SER A 69 -11.37 -1.11 13.65
C SER A 69 -11.62 0.36 14.04
N LYS A 70 -11.23 0.73 15.25
CA LYS A 70 -11.45 2.08 15.82
C LYS A 70 -10.18 2.93 15.93
N LEU A 71 -9.04 2.39 15.55
CA LEU A 71 -7.75 3.09 15.66
C LEU A 71 -7.64 4.22 14.61
N SER A 72 -7.01 5.32 14.99
CA SER A 72 -6.63 6.39 14.06
C SER A 72 -5.54 5.92 13.09
N PRO A 73 -5.31 6.61 11.95
CA PRO A 73 -4.24 6.25 11.01
C PRO A 73 -2.86 6.15 11.66
N ARG A 74 -2.55 7.08 12.59
CA ARG A 74 -1.29 7.07 13.33
C ARG A 74 -1.15 5.83 14.22
N GLU A 75 -2.23 5.42 14.88
CA GLU A 75 -2.24 4.21 15.72
C GLU A 75 -2.12 2.95 14.86
N VAL A 76 -2.81 2.89 13.72
CA VAL A 76 -2.71 1.79 12.74
C VAL A 76 -1.27 1.65 12.21
N THR A 77 -0.61 2.78 11.89
CA THR A 77 0.80 2.76 11.48
C THR A 77 1.70 2.20 12.58
N LYS A 78 1.46 2.54 13.84
CA LYS A 78 2.19 1.98 15.00
C LYS A 78 1.96 0.48 15.18
N GLN A 79 0.83 -0.08 14.72
CA GLN A 79 0.63 -1.54 14.71
C GLN A 79 1.41 -2.23 13.59
N GLY A 80 1.90 -1.51 12.59
CA GLY A 80 2.71 -2.04 11.50
C GLY A 80 2.01 -2.09 10.15
N ILE A 81 0.98 -1.26 9.92
CA ILE A 81 0.38 -1.05 8.60
C ILE A 81 0.81 0.33 8.09
N ALA A 82 1.49 0.38 6.95
CA ALA A 82 1.82 1.62 6.26
C ALA A 82 1.08 1.71 4.92
N ARG A 83 1.00 2.92 4.35
CA ARG A 83 0.39 3.18 3.04
C ARG A 83 1.21 4.18 2.25
N SER A 84 1.46 3.88 0.98
CA SER A 84 1.82 4.85 -0.05
C SER A 84 0.57 5.23 -0.82
N PHE A 85 0.36 6.52 -1.01
CA PHE A 85 -0.85 7.06 -1.63
C PHE A 85 -0.71 7.19 -3.14
N GLN A 86 -1.82 7.29 -3.85
CA GLN A 86 -1.86 7.53 -5.29
C GLN A 86 -1.05 8.78 -5.67
N ILE A 87 -1.19 9.87 -4.92
CA ILE A 87 -0.37 11.07 -5.03
C ILE A 87 0.73 11.01 -3.98
N PRO A 88 2.03 10.99 -4.37
CA PRO A 88 3.14 10.91 -3.44
C PRO A 88 3.09 11.98 -2.35
N GLN A 89 3.22 11.58 -1.10
CA GLN A 89 3.21 12.47 0.06
C GLN A 89 4.64 12.88 0.43
N VAL A 90 5.25 13.70 -0.41
CA VAL A 90 6.65 14.12 -0.30
C VAL A 90 6.79 15.64 -0.14
N PHE A 91 7.81 16.06 0.56
CA PHE A 91 8.16 17.48 0.72
C PHE A 91 8.98 17.96 -0.47
N LEU A 92 8.33 18.58 -1.45
CA LEU A 92 8.91 18.93 -2.74
C LEU A 92 10.15 19.86 -2.66
N GLN A 93 10.22 20.73 -1.65
CA GLN A 93 11.30 21.68 -1.47
C GLN A 93 12.50 21.14 -0.68
N LEU A 94 12.33 19.98 -0.05
CA LEU A 94 13.41 19.28 0.66
C LEU A 94 14.17 18.36 -0.31
N SER A 95 15.40 17.98 0.08
CA SER A 95 16.16 16.95 -0.61
C SER A 95 15.52 15.58 -0.43
N VAL A 96 15.91 14.61 -1.25
CA VAL A 96 15.51 13.21 -1.12
C VAL A 96 15.92 12.66 0.25
N LEU A 97 17.14 12.94 0.69
CA LEU A 97 17.65 12.53 1.99
C LEU A 97 16.84 13.15 3.14
N ASP A 98 16.56 14.47 3.06
CA ASP A 98 15.77 15.14 4.11
C ASP A 98 14.35 14.56 4.22
N ASN A 99 13.71 14.21 3.10
CA ASN A 99 12.42 13.51 3.10
C ASN A 99 12.50 12.19 3.87
N MET A 100 13.54 11.38 3.62
CA MET A 100 13.75 10.12 4.34
C MET A 100 13.99 10.35 5.84
N LEU A 101 14.80 11.35 6.20
CA LEU A 101 15.06 11.68 7.61
C LEU A 101 13.79 12.13 8.34
N VAL A 102 12.94 12.94 7.69
CA VAL A 102 11.63 13.33 8.22
C VAL A 102 10.74 12.11 8.42
N ALA A 103 10.66 11.21 7.43
CA ALA A 103 9.84 10.00 7.54
C ALA A 103 10.31 9.09 8.70
N ILE A 104 11.62 8.92 8.86
CA ILE A 104 12.20 8.16 9.97
C ILE A 104 11.86 8.82 11.31
N ALA A 105 12.03 10.14 11.43
CA ALA A 105 11.70 10.87 12.67
C ALA A 105 10.21 10.73 13.03
N CYS A 106 9.31 10.76 12.04
CA CYS A 106 7.88 10.57 12.26
C CYS A 106 7.50 9.13 12.64
N SER A 107 8.24 8.13 12.16
CA SER A 107 7.98 6.72 12.46
C SER A 107 8.40 6.33 13.89
N GLN A 108 9.39 7.01 14.46
CA GLN A 108 9.85 6.81 15.82
C GLN A 108 8.88 7.53 16.77
N SER A 109 8.04 6.75 17.46
CA SER A 109 6.87 7.25 18.22
C SER A 109 7.18 8.10 19.47
N GLU A 110 8.43 8.25 19.83
CA GLU A 110 8.89 9.18 20.88
C GLU A 110 9.91 10.14 20.26
N LEU A 111 9.53 11.39 20.12
CA LEU A 111 10.44 12.51 19.86
C LEU A 111 11.40 12.69 21.06
N SER A 112 12.09 11.64 21.44
CA SER A 112 13.21 11.72 22.36
C SER A 112 14.43 12.17 21.56
N PHE A 113 14.51 13.46 21.27
CA PHE A 113 15.72 14.11 20.72
C PHE A 113 16.97 13.88 21.58
N THR A 114 16.83 13.19 22.72
CA THR A 114 17.89 12.98 23.72
C THR A 114 18.59 11.62 23.59
N ARG A 115 18.09 10.66 22.77
CA ARG A 115 18.78 9.38 22.58
C ARG A 115 19.62 9.39 21.30
N SER A 116 20.92 9.60 21.47
CA SER A 116 21.94 9.58 20.39
C SER A 116 21.92 8.30 19.54
N SER A 117 21.53 7.14 20.12
CA SER A 117 21.47 5.85 19.44
C SER A 117 20.41 5.83 18.30
N HIS A 118 19.23 6.40 18.51
CA HIS A 118 18.18 6.44 17.49
C HIS A 118 18.53 7.35 16.31
N ARG A 119 19.29 8.42 16.56
CA ARG A 119 19.79 9.29 15.49
C ARG A 119 20.83 8.58 14.62
N ALA A 120 21.72 7.81 15.22
CA ALA A 120 22.72 7.04 14.47
C ALA A 120 22.05 5.95 13.61
N GLU A 121 21.06 5.25 14.15
CA GLU A 121 20.29 4.22 13.43
C GLU A 121 19.48 4.80 12.26
N ALA A 122 18.89 6.00 12.45
CA ALA A 122 18.17 6.72 11.41
C ALA A 122 19.10 7.18 10.27
N ILE A 123 20.27 7.71 10.62
CA ILE A 123 21.30 8.16 9.65
C ILE A 123 21.79 6.98 8.80
N ASP A 124 21.91 5.79 9.38
CA ASP A 124 22.39 4.59 8.71
C ASP A 124 21.31 3.93 7.83
N ARG A 125 20.04 4.06 8.21
CA ARG A 125 18.91 3.42 7.54
C ARG A 125 18.47 4.15 6.26
N ALA A 126 18.46 5.48 6.26
CA ALA A 126 18.03 6.27 5.12
C ALA A 126 18.85 5.96 3.85
N PRO A 127 20.20 5.99 3.86
CA PRO A 127 21.00 5.64 2.68
C PRO A 127 20.74 4.22 2.18
N ARG A 128 20.59 3.24 3.06
CA ARG A 128 20.31 1.84 2.67
C ARG A 128 18.98 1.69 1.94
N LEU A 129 17.93 2.36 2.42
CA LEU A 129 16.64 2.36 1.73
C LEU A 129 16.75 3.09 0.39
N LEU A 130 17.43 4.23 0.33
CA LEU A 130 17.64 4.96 -0.92
C LEU A 130 18.41 4.14 -1.96
N GLU A 131 19.40 3.35 -1.54
CA GLU A 131 20.12 2.43 -2.42
C GLU A 131 19.20 1.34 -2.97
N ARG A 132 18.40 0.70 -2.12
CA ARG A 132 17.43 -0.33 -2.54
C ARG A 132 16.39 0.16 -3.54
N PHE A 133 16.01 1.42 -3.43
CA PHE A 133 15.08 2.06 -4.36
C PHE A 133 15.76 2.75 -5.55
N ALA A 134 17.07 2.55 -5.74
CA ALA A 134 17.86 3.21 -6.80
C ALA A 134 17.78 4.75 -6.75
N LEU A 135 17.59 5.32 -5.55
CA LEU A 135 17.46 6.76 -5.31
C LEU A 135 18.74 7.39 -4.76
N HIS A 136 19.80 6.61 -4.50
CA HIS A 136 21.04 7.11 -3.89
C HIS A 136 21.67 8.27 -4.68
N ALA A 137 21.69 8.19 -6.02
CA ALA A 137 22.22 9.24 -6.88
C ALA A 137 21.44 10.57 -6.80
N TYR A 138 20.28 10.57 -6.18
CA TYR A 138 19.40 11.74 -6.04
C TYR A 138 19.38 12.31 -4.61
N CYS A 139 20.20 11.78 -3.67
CA CYS A 139 20.15 12.13 -2.26
C CYS A 139 20.08 13.62 -1.97
N ASP A 140 20.93 14.41 -2.62
CA ASP A 140 21.05 15.85 -2.40
C ASP A 140 20.15 16.71 -3.30
N ARG A 141 19.43 16.06 -4.25
CA ARG A 141 18.50 16.79 -5.14
C ARG A 141 17.20 17.10 -4.45
N LYS A 142 16.63 18.26 -4.76
CA LYS A 142 15.28 18.60 -4.33
C LYS A 142 14.26 17.72 -5.06
N VAL A 143 13.25 17.27 -4.34
CA VAL A 143 12.23 16.38 -4.88
C VAL A 143 11.44 17.02 -6.02
N VAL A 144 11.27 18.35 -6.02
CA VAL A 144 10.62 19.09 -7.12
C VAL A 144 11.32 18.89 -8.47
N GLU A 145 12.62 18.60 -8.47
CA GLU A 145 13.43 18.40 -9.69
C GLU A 145 13.39 16.95 -10.22
N MET A 146 12.74 16.04 -9.47
CA MET A 146 12.71 14.61 -9.81
C MET A 146 11.57 14.28 -10.77
N PRO A 147 11.74 13.28 -11.66
CA PRO A 147 10.66 12.68 -12.43
C PRO A 147 9.57 12.09 -11.53
N GLY A 148 8.34 12.00 -12.05
CA GLY A 148 7.18 11.51 -11.30
C GLY A 148 7.37 10.10 -10.73
N GLY A 149 7.90 9.16 -11.52
CA GLY A 149 8.20 7.79 -11.09
C GLY A 149 9.20 7.75 -9.92
N MET A 150 10.24 8.60 -9.94
CA MET A 150 11.19 8.66 -8.83
C MET A 150 10.59 9.24 -7.54
N ARG A 151 9.66 10.20 -7.66
CA ARG A 151 8.90 10.70 -6.48
C ARG A 151 8.03 9.61 -5.88
N LYS A 152 7.46 8.73 -6.73
CA LYS A 152 6.68 7.58 -6.29
C LYS A 152 7.54 6.57 -5.55
N LEU A 153 8.73 6.25 -6.07
CA LEU A 153 9.71 5.40 -5.40
C LEU A 153 10.10 5.98 -4.03
N LEU A 154 10.32 7.29 -3.94
CA LEU A 154 10.62 7.96 -2.67
C LEU A 154 9.48 7.83 -1.67
N ASP A 155 8.23 8.05 -2.07
CA ASP A 155 7.05 7.90 -1.21
C ASP A 155 6.95 6.47 -0.64
N ILE A 156 7.18 5.44 -1.48
CA ILE A 156 7.20 4.04 -1.05
C ILE A 156 8.37 3.77 -0.08
N ALA A 157 9.56 4.29 -0.38
CA ALA A 157 10.73 4.15 0.50
C ALA A 157 10.49 4.81 1.88
N MET A 158 9.85 6.00 1.89
CA MET A 158 9.44 6.69 3.12
C MET A 158 8.44 5.84 3.93
N ALA A 159 7.47 5.20 3.28
CA ALA A 159 6.50 4.33 3.97
C ALA A 159 7.19 3.12 4.64
N LEU A 160 8.29 2.61 4.08
CA LEU A 160 9.07 1.52 4.67
C LEU A 160 9.90 1.93 5.88
N THR A 161 10.10 3.22 6.13
CA THR A 161 10.84 3.68 7.33
C THR A 161 10.19 3.25 8.63
N ALA A 162 8.86 3.06 8.63
CA ALA A 162 8.09 2.56 9.77
C ALA A 162 8.22 1.04 10.02
N THR A 163 9.04 0.31 9.24
CA THR A 163 9.15 -1.16 9.32
C THR A 163 7.81 -1.89 9.30
N PRO A 164 6.94 -1.62 8.33
CA PRO A 164 5.61 -2.19 8.34
C PRO A 164 5.65 -3.71 8.14
N LYS A 165 4.63 -4.41 8.67
CA LYS A 165 4.35 -5.81 8.35
C LYS A 165 3.45 -5.94 7.12
N LEU A 166 2.61 -4.92 6.91
CA LEU A 166 1.75 -4.77 5.74
C LEU A 166 1.92 -3.38 5.13
N LEU A 167 2.28 -3.32 3.86
CA LEU A 167 2.32 -2.09 3.08
C LEU A 167 1.17 -2.07 2.06
N LEU A 168 0.38 -1.03 2.11
CA LEU A 168 -0.67 -0.73 1.15
C LEU A 168 -0.11 0.19 0.08
N LEU A 169 -0.16 -0.24 -1.18
CA LEU A 169 0.26 0.55 -2.34
C LEU A 169 -0.98 0.90 -3.18
N ASP A 170 -1.32 2.18 -3.19
CA ASP A 170 -2.50 2.68 -3.89
C ASP A 170 -2.11 3.23 -5.25
N GLU A 171 -2.42 2.47 -6.32
CA GLU A 171 -2.08 2.75 -7.71
C GLU A 171 -0.61 3.18 -7.90
N PRO A 172 0.35 2.32 -7.50
CA PRO A 172 1.77 2.67 -7.54
C PRO A 172 2.28 3.06 -8.93
N THR A 173 1.64 2.58 -10.00
CA THR A 173 2.03 2.86 -11.38
C THR A 173 1.28 4.02 -12.03
N SER A 174 0.34 4.64 -11.32
CA SER A 174 -0.45 5.76 -11.85
C SER A 174 0.45 6.97 -12.18
N GLY A 175 0.32 7.48 -13.41
CA GLY A 175 1.12 8.61 -13.90
C GLY A 175 2.57 8.29 -14.26
N VAL A 176 2.94 7.00 -14.29
CA VAL A 176 4.25 6.53 -14.76
C VAL A 176 4.11 6.09 -16.22
N SER A 177 5.12 6.39 -17.06
CA SER A 177 5.12 5.98 -18.47
C SER A 177 5.17 4.46 -18.61
N VAL A 178 4.68 3.93 -19.74
CA VAL A 178 4.62 2.48 -20.00
C VAL A 178 6.01 1.85 -19.91
N ASP A 179 7.04 2.54 -20.41
CA ASP A 179 8.42 2.04 -20.42
C ASP A 179 9.05 2.02 -19.02
N GLU A 180 8.61 2.90 -18.12
CA GLU A 180 9.16 3.04 -16.77
C GLU A 180 8.42 2.22 -15.71
N LYS A 181 7.14 1.84 -15.96
CA LYS A 181 6.30 1.18 -14.94
C LYS A 181 6.87 -0.16 -14.47
N PHE A 182 7.37 -1.00 -15.39
CA PHE A 182 7.92 -2.31 -15.04
C PHE A 182 9.27 -2.20 -14.33
N PRO A 183 10.28 -1.44 -14.82
CA PRO A 183 11.52 -1.22 -14.08
C PRO A 183 11.30 -0.65 -12.67
N MET A 184 10.35 0.29 -12.52
CA MET A 184 9.97 0.84 -11.24
C MET A 184 9.38 -0.24 -10.32
N MET A 185 8.44 -1.04 -10.80
CA MET A 185 7.81 -2.11 -10.00
C MET A 185 8.76 -3.26 -9.70
N ASP A 186 9.73 -3.57 -10.57
CA ASP A 186 10.81 -4.53 -10.29
C ASP A 186 11.65 -4.04 -9.10
N THR A 187 12.02 -2.74 -9.07
CA THR A 187 12.72 -2.11 -7.95
C THR A 187 11.91 -2.19 -6.64
N VAL A 188 10.62 -1.80 -6.70
CA VAL A 188 9.70 -1.89 -5.56
C VAL A 188 9.60 -3.33 -5.06
N SER A 189 9.38 -4.28 -5.96
CA SER A 189 9.21 -5.70 -5.63
C SER A 189 10.44 -6.28 -4.93
N ALA A 190 11.64 -5.99 -5.44
CA ALA A 190 12.90 -6.43 -4.85
C ALA A 190 13.13 -5.83 -3.44
N ALA A 191 12.86 -4.54 -3.28
CA ALA A 191 12.97 -3.86 -1.99
C ALA A 191 12.01 -4.46 -0.95
N LEU A 192 10.73 -4.67 -1.31
CA LEU A 192 9.71 -5.25 -0.42
C LEU A 192 10.02 -6.69 -0.04
N GLU A 193 10.56 -7.48 -0.96
CA GLU A 193 10.98 -8.86 -0.70
C GLU A 193 12.13 -8.92 0.30
N SER A 194 13.13 -8.05 0.14
CA SER A 194 14.27 -7.98 1.05
C SER A 194 13.89 -7.54 2.47
N GLU A 195 12.82 -6.77 2.63
CA GLU A 195 12.28 -6.34 3.93
C GLU A 195 11.27 -7.34 4.53
N GLY A 196 10.85 -8.39 3.78
CA GLY A 196 9.87 -9.38 4.24
C GLY A 196 8.48 -8.78 4.52
N VAL A 197 8.09 -7.76 3.77
CA VAL A 197 6.84 -7.02 3.93
C VAL A 197 5.73 -7.66 3.10
N SER A 198 4.56 -7.89 3.71
CA SER A 198 3.35 -8.25 2.98
C SER A 198 2.79 -7.04 2.24
N VAL A 199 2.23 -7.24 1.06
CA VAL A 199 1.79 -6.13 0.21
C VAL A 199 0.34 -6.29 -0.22
N LEU A 200 -0.40 -5.20 -0.10
CA LEU A 200 -1.74 -5.05 -0.64
C LEU A 200 -1.72 -3.94 -1.70
N PHE A 201 -1.76 -4.34 -2.97
CA PHE A 201 -1.88 -3.41 -4.08
C PHE A 201 -3.34 -3.05 -4.32
N VAL A 202 -3.63 -1.79 -4.56
CA VAL A 202 -4.87 -1.35 -5.23
C VAL A 202 -4.46 -0.97 -6.64
N GLU A 203 -4.87 -1.75 -7.63
CA GLU A 203 -4.40 -1.60 -9.01
C GLU A 203 -5.55 -1.79 -10.03
N HIS A 204 -5.38 -1.16 -11.16
CA HIS A 204 -6.28 -1.30 -12.32
C HIS A 204 -5.52 -1.75 -13.59
N ASP A 205 -4.19 -1.75 -13.58
CA ASP A 205 -3.34 -2.29 -14.65
C ASP A 205 -3.19 -3.80 -14.49
N MET A 206 -3.85 -4.56 -15.36
CA MET A 206 -3.87 -6.02 -15.28
C MET A 206 -2.51 -6.67 -15.55
N GLU A 207 -1.60 -6.02 -16.30
CA GLU A 207 -0.25 -6.53 -16.51
C GLU A 207 0.58 -6.45 -15.22
N ILE A 208 0.43 -5.36 -14.47
CA ILE A 208 1.04 -5.19 -13.14
C ILE A 208 0.47 -6.22 -12.16
N VAL A 209 -0.86 -6.38 -12.14
CA VAL A 209 -1.53 -7.36 -11.28
C VAL A 209 -1.01 -8.78 -11.55
N GLN A 210 -0.93 -9.19 -12.82
CA GLN A 210 -0.46 -10.53 -13.19
C GLN A 210 1.00 -10.77 -12.82
N ARG A 211 1.87 -9.78 -12.98
CA ARG A 211 3.31 -9.93 -12.78
C ARG A 211 3.72 -9.87 -11.31
N TYR A 212 3.08 -9.02 -10.50
CA TYR A 212 3.56 -8.72 -9.14
C TYR A 212 2.68 -9.26 -8.02
N SER A 213 1.52 -9.85 -8.33
CA SER A 213 0.62 -10.43 -7.32
C SER A 213 0.59 -11.95 -7.37
N LYS A 214 0.44 -12.58 -6.21
CA LYS A 214 0.21 -14.03 -6.09
C LYS A 214 -1.26 -14.37 -5.92
N ARG A 215 -2.07 -13.39 -5.50
CA ARG A 215 -3.50 -13.51 -5.26
C ARG A 215 -4.19 -12.21 -5.64
N VAL A 216 -5.37 -12.31 -6.17
CA VAL A 216 -6.18 -11.18 -6.62
C VAL A 216 -7.56 -11.27 -5.99
N ILE A 217 -8.04 -10.16 -5.48
CA ILE A 217 -9.37 -10.00 -4.93
C ILE A 217 -10.11 -8.97 -5.79
N ALA A 218 -11.18 -9.39 -6.45
CA ALA A 218 -11.97 -8.55 -7.32
C ALA A 218 -13.17 -7.95 -6.59
N PHE A 219 -13.31 -6.63 -6.66
CA PHE A 219 -14.40 -5.87 -6.08
C PHE A 219 -15.39 -5.42 -7.15
N TYR A 220 -16.68 -5.53 -6.82
CA TYR A 220 -17.77 -4.95 -7.58
C TYR A 220 -18.92 -4.52 -6.64
N SER A 221 -19.38 -3.28 -6.79
CA SER A 221 -20.51 -2.71 -6.00
C SER A 221 -20.37 -2.95 -4.48
N GLY A 222 -19.18 -2.73 -3.93
CA GLY A 222 -18.90 -2.87 -2.49
C GLY A 222 -18.72 -4.32 -2.01
N ARG A 223 -18.73 -5.30 -2.88
CA ARG A 223 -18.59 -6.74 -2.53
C ARG A 223 -17.36 -7.36 -3.18
N VAL A 224 -16.85 -8.42 -2.57
CA VAL A 224 -15.87 -9.31 -3.18
C VAL A 224 -16.62 -10.27 -4.10
N ILE A 225 -16.26 -10.30 -5.39
CA ILE A 225 -16.86 -11.20 -6.39
C ILE A 225 -15.94 -12.34 -6.80
N ALA A 226 -14.62 -12.20 -6.61
CA ALA A 226 -13.64 -13.27 -6.83
C ALA A 226 -12.43 -13.07 -5.92
N ASP A 227 -11.80 -14.18 -5.51
CA ASP A 227 -10.63 -14.21 -4.64
C ASP A 227 -9.84 -15.49 -4.94
N ALA A 228 -8.83 -15.40 -5.81
CA ALA A 228 -8.04 -16.54 -6.28
C ALA A 228 -6.70 -16.10 -6.88
N SER A 229 -6.03 -17.00 -7.60
CA SER A 229 -4.83 -16.66 -8.38
C SER A 229 -5.13 -15.61 -9.47
N PRO A 230 -4.14 -14.81 -9.92
CA PRO A 230 -4.36 -13.84 -11.00
C PRO A 230 -4.96 -14.46 -12.26
N ALA A 231 -4.54 -15.66 -12.63
CA ALA A 231 -5.03 -16.35 -13.83
C ALA A 231 -6.52 -16.71 -13.69
N ASP A 232 -6.91 -17.27 -12.53
CA ASP A 232 -8.29 -17.70 -12.27
C ASP A 232 -9.24 -16.51 -12.20
N VAL A 233 -8.84 -15.44 -11.45
CA VAL A 233 -9.67 -14.23 -11.32
C VAL A 233 -9.87 -13.54 -12.67
N LEU A 234 -8.84 -13.45 -13.50
CA LEU A 234 -8.96 -12.80 -14.82
C LEU A 234 -9.70 -13.68 -15.86
N ALA A 235 -9.82 -14.98 -15.61
CA ALA A 235 -10.65 -15.88 -16.40
C ALA A 235 -12.11 -15.92 -15.96
N ASP A 236 -12.42 -15.42 -14.75
CA ASP A 236 -13.78 -15.40 -14.20
C ASP A 236 -14.72 -14.52 -15.03
N GLU A 237 -15.90 -15.07 -15.40
CA GLU A 237 -16.86 -14.38 -16.26
C GLU A 237 -17.42 -13.10 -15.64
N GLN A 238 -17.66 -13.08 -14.33
CA GLN A 238 -18.14 -11.89 -13.62
C GLN A 238 -17.07 -10.80 -13.59
N VAL A 239 -15.80 -11.18 -13.35
CA VAL A 239 -14.68 -10.25 -13.39
C VAL A 239 -14.49 -9.69 -14.80
N GLN A 240 -14.59 -10.51 -15.82
CA GLN A 240 -14.52 -10.05 -17.21
C GLN A 240 -15.62 -9.05 -17.54
N LEU A 241 -16.84 -9.32 -17.10
CA LEU A 241 -18.00 -8.47 -17.37
C LEU A 241 -17.95 -7.16 -16.59
N TYR A 242 -17.67 -7.21 -15.27
CA TYR A 242 -17.87 -6.07 -14.38
C TYR A 242 -16.58 -5.28 -14.07
N VAL A 243 -15.40 -5.89 -14.26
CA VAL A 243 -14.12 -5.28 -13.89
C VAL A 243 -13.30 -4.92 -15.11
N THR A 244 -13.07 -5.87 -16.04
CA THR A 244 -12.21 -5.63 -17.21
C THR A 244 -12.98 -5.10 -18.43
N GLY A 245 -14.31 -5.16 -18.44
CA GLY A 245 -15.15 -4.67 -19.53
C GLY A 245 -15.05 -5.49 -20.83
N ARG A 246 -14.42 -6.68 -20.80
CA ARG A 246 -14.38 -7.58 -21.96
C ARG A 246 -15.73 -8.28 -22.10
N ARG A 247 -16.51 -7.88 -23.11
CA ARG A 247 -17.63 -8.69 -23.61
C ARG A 247 -17.07 -9.74 -24.57
N LYS A 248 -17.49 -11.01 -24.42
CA LYS A 248 -17.29 -12.05 -25.44
C LYS A 248 -17.93 -11.65 -26.73
#